data_5de8f26bc14f042cfcdcfa1c5ccd0d45
#
_entry.id   5de8f26bc14f042cfcdcfa1c5ccd0d45
#
_cell.length_a   1.000
_cell.length_b   1.000
_cell.length_c   1.000
_cell.angle_alpha   90.00
_cell.angle_beta   90.00
_cell.angle_gamma   90.00
#
_symmetry.space_group_name_H-M   'P 1'
#
loop_
_entity.id
_entity.type
_entity.pdbx_description
1 polymer ?
#
loop_
_entity_poly.entity_id
_entity_poly.type
_entity_poly.pdbx_seq_one_letter_code
_entity_poly.pdbx_strand_id
1 'polypeptide(L)'
;DITAKEAIMLFAKWQDLEVTDDYFIYLGIKAFLKKQYHQLSTGQKRRLHLAIALLGHPDIIVLDEPTAGLDVEGRNSIHQEIKRLKTQGKTILLASHDMTEVEELCDRIGVLNHGKIVFIGAPDQLHQTMQSKFKLKVRFSKVPRLNEQFEIVSQEQEYYIFETTNLEITLKAIIQLTEEQSIKIMEINTVQPKLEERFLKEVQS
;
A
#
# COMPACT_ATOMS: atom_id res chain seq x y z
N ASP A 1 28.44 -21.08 -4.33
CA ASP A 1 27.14 -21.07 -3.60
C ASP A 1 27.40 -20.90 -2.13
N ILE A 2 26.88 -19.83 -1.52
CA ILE A 2 26.99 -19.55 -0.10
C ILE A 2 25.64 -19.81 0.59
N THR A 3 25.68 -20.21 1.84
CA THR A 3 24.50 -20.35 2.68
C THR A 3 24.00 -18.97 3.17
N ALA A 4 22.75 -18.91 3.62
CA ALA A 4 22.19 -17.69 4.22
C ALA A 4 23.03 -17.21 5.42
N LYS A 5 23.56 -18.13 6.24
CA LYS A 5 24.45 -17.79 7.35
C LYS A 5 25.76 -17.19 6.87
N GLU A 6 26.40 -17.84 5.89
CA GLU A 6 27.69 -17.34 5.33
C GLU A 6 27.53 -15.96 4.70
N ALA A 7 26.39 -15.69 4.02
CA ALA A 7 26.12 -14.38 3.47
C ALA A 7 26.08 -13.31 4.58
N ILE A 8 25.31 -13.52 5.65
CA ILE A 8 25.25 -12.57 6.77
C ILE A 8 26.61 -12.39 7.42
N MET A 9 27.33 -13.47 7.68
CA MET A 9 28.67 -13.42 8.30
C MET A 9 29.69 -12.67 7.44
N LEU A 10 29.58 -12.78 6.10
CA LEU A 10 30.43 -12.03 5.17
C LEU A 10 30.22 -10.52 5.30
N PHE A 11 28.95 -10.07 5.29
CA PHE A 11 28.62 -8.64 5.44
C PHE A 11 28.93 -8.13 6.84
N ALA A 12 28.70 -8.92 7.87
CA ALA A 12 29.05 -8.58 9.25
C ALA A 12 30.55 -8.38 9.41
N LYS A 13 31.36 -9.29 8.81
CA LYS A 13 32.82 -9.17 8.83
C LYS A 13 33.32 -7.90 8.11
N TRP A 14 32.69 -7.49 7.03
CA TRP A 14 33.03 -6.25 6.33
C TRP A 14 32.80 -5.00 7.20
N GLN A 15 31.83 -5.07 8.12
CA GLN A 15 31.47 -3.99 9.01
C GLN A 15 32.11 -4.13 10.42
N ASP A 16 32.97 -5.15 10.59
CA ASP A 16 33.60 -5.49 11.89
C ASP A 16 32.57 -5.71 13.02
N LEU A 17 31.48 -6.44 12.68
CA LEU A 17 30.36 -6.72 13.57
C LEU A 17 30.34 -8.19 13.98
N GLU A 18 29.99 -8.42 15.26
CA GLU A 18 29.64 -9.76 15.75
C GLU A 18 28.15 -10.01 15.60
N VAL A 19 27.79 -11.18 15.08
CA VAL A 19 26.40 -11.61 14.90
C VAL A 19 26.11 -12.76 15.86
N THR A 20 25.12 -12.57 16.74
CA THR A 20 24.69 -13.56 17.69
C THR A 20 23.53 -14.43 17.17
N ASP A 21 23.28 -15.55 17.84
CA ASP A 21 22.13 -16.40 17.53
C ASP A 21 20.79 -15.67 17.71
N ASP A 22 20.72 -14.71 18.65
CA ASP A 22 19.52 -13.91 18.90
C ASP A 22 19.17 -13.04 17.71
N TYR A 23 20.16 -12.55 16.96
CA TYR A 23 19.93 -11.80 15.72
C TYR A 23 19.16 -12.63 14.69
N PHE A 24 19.52 -13.89 14.54
CA PHE A 24 18.85 -14.79 13.60
C PHE A 24 17.43 -15.15 14.03
N ILE A 25 17.20 -15.27 15.34
CA ILE A 25 15.87 -15.52 15.91
C ILE A 25 14.98 -14.29 15.68
N TYR A 26 15.50 -13.14 16.05
CA TYR A 26 14.80 -11.86 15.93
C TYR A 26 14.30 -11.57 14.52
N LEU A 27 15.07 -11.86 13.48
CA LEU A 27 14.71 -11.65 12.10
C LEU A 27 13.97 -12.83 11.45
N GLY A 28 13.68 -13.89 12.22
CA GLY A 28 12.95 -15.06 11.74
C GLY A 28 13.67 -15.86 10.64
N ILE A 29 15.00 -15.78 10.59
CA ILE A 29 15.82 -16.42 9.54
C ILE A 29 16.49 -17.73 10.00
N LYS A 30 16.42 -18.06 11.29
CA LYS A 30 17.07 -19.23 11.88
C LYS A 30 16.74 -20.55 11.17
N ALA A 31 15.51 -20.70 10.69
CA ALA A 31 15.02 -21.92 10.05
C ALA A 31 15.72 -22.25 8.72
N PHE A 32 16.31 -21.27 8.05
CA PHE A 32 16.92 -21.45 6.73
C PHE A 32 18.39 -21.02 6.64
N LEU A 33 19.06 -20.76 7.76
CA LEU A 33 20.48 -20.38 7.79
C LEU A 33 21.43 -21.32 7.05
N LYS A 34 21.11 -22.63 7.07
CA LYS A 34 21.92 -23.67 6.42
C LYS A 34 21.59 -23.87 4.94
N LYS A 35 20.50 -23.27 4.44
CA LYS A 35 20.14 -23.35 3.01
C LYS A 35 21.08 -22.47 2.17
N GLN A 36 21.44 -22.98 1.01
CA GLN A 36 22.15 -22.20 0.01
C GLN A 36 21.21 -21.13 -0.60
N TYR A 37 21.75 -20.02 -1.03
CA TYR A 37 20.96 -18.88 -1.53
C TYR A 37 19.99 -19.26 -2.66
N HIS A 38 20.41 -20.13 -3.57
CA HIS A 38 19.55 -20.58 -4.67
C HIS A 38 18.37 -21.46 -4.22
N GLN A 39 18.48 -22.11 -3.04
CA GLN A 39 17.44 -22.96 -2.45
C GLN A 39 16.40 -22.18 -1.65
N LEU A 40 16.64 -20.88 -1.43
CA LEU A 40 15.72 -20.01 -0.70
C LEU A 40 14.50 -19.68 -1.56
N SER A 41 13.31 -19.70 -0.96
CA SER A 41 12.12 -19.11 -1.57
C SER A 41 12.28 -17.59 -1.73
N THR A 42 11.46 -16.96 -2.56
CA THR A 42 11.50 -15.50 -2.75
C THR A 42 11.35 -14.77 -1.43
N GLY A 43 10.42 -15.18 -0.56
CA GLY A 43 10.25 -14.60 0.78
C GLY A 43 11.46 -14.79 1.68
N GLN A 44 12.10 -15.97 1.65
CA GLN A 44 13.33 -16.24 2.42
C GLN A 44 14.49 -15.36 1.91
N LYS A 45 14.62 -15.14 0.59
CA LYS A 45 15.60 -14.23 0.02
C LYS A 45 15.37 -12.79 0.48
N ARG A 46 14.12 -12.31 0.45
CA ARG A 46 13.78 -10.95 0.92
C ARG A 46 14.11 -10.77 2.40
N ARG A 47 13.75 -11.75 3.26
CA ARG A 47 14.14 -11.71 4.68
C ARG A 47 15.64 -11.72 4.89
N LEU A 48 16.39 -12.50 4.12
CA LEU A 48 17.85 -12.49 4.16
C LEU A 48 18.43 -11.12 3.77
N HIS A 49 17.92 -10.51 2.70
CA HIS A 49 18.36 -9.18 2.26
C HIS A 49 18.08 -8.13 3.34
N LEU A 50 16.87 -8.17 3.94
CA LEU A 50 16.52 -7.28 5.04
C LEU A 50 17.43 -7.50 6.25
N ALA A 51 17.71 -8.75 6.60
CA ALA A 51 18.64 -9.06 7.67
C ALA A 51 20.04 -8.47 7.41
N ILE A 52 20.56 -8.57 6.19
CA ILE A 52 21.83 -7.98 5.84
C ILE A 52 21.78 -6.45 5.92
N ALA A 53 20.69 -5.82 5.46
CA ALA A 53 20.50 -4.38 5.51
C ALA A 53 20.42 -3.83 6.94
N LEU A 54 19.98 -4.65 7.90
CA LEU A 54 19.84 -4.28 9.32
C LEU A 54 21.09 -4.54 10.17
N LEU A 55 22.16 -5.12 9.58
CA LEU A 55 23.43 -5.26 10.29
C LEU A 55 23.93 -3.91 10.78
N GLY A 56 24.46 -3.88 12.01
CA GLY A 56 24.97 -2.66 12.61
C GLY A 56 23.90 -1.66 13.06
N HIS A 57 22.64 -2.06 13.05
CA HIS A 57 21.50 -1.23 13.51
C HIS A 57 21.44 0.17 12.86
N PRO A 58 21.46 0.29 11.52
CA PRO A 58 21.49 1.56 10.83
C PRO A 58 20.31 2.46 11.24
N ASP A 59 20.51 3.78 11.23
CA ASP A 59 19.43 4.74 11.48
C ASP A 59 18.60 5.01 10.22
N ILE A 60 19.19 4.80 9.04
CA ILE A 60 18.54 4.98 7.74
C ILE A 60 18.59 3.64 7.00
N ILE A 61 17.43 3.19 6.53
CA ILE A 61 17.25 1.93 5.81
C ILE A 61 16.61 2.26 4.45
N VAL A 62 17.23 1.80 3.38
CA VAL A 62 16.68 1.96 2.01
C VAL A 62 16.17 0.62 1.53
N LEU A 63 14.90 0.57 1.15
CA LEU A 63 14.21 -0.61 0.66
C LEU A 63 13.67 -0.33 -0.75
N ASP A 64 14.13 -1.12 -1.71
CA ASP A 64 13.66 -1.05 -3.10
C ASP A 64 12.81 -2.29 -3.40
N GLU A 65 11.51 -2.07 -3.68
CA GLU A 65 10.53 -3.12 -3.99
C GLU A 65 10.59 -4.30 -2.99
N PRO A 66 10.50 -4.07 -1.66
CA PRO A 66 10.77 -5.11 -0.68
C PRO A 66 9.77 -6.27 -0.69
N THR A 67 8.55 -6.04 -1.20
CA THR A 67 7.47 -7.04 -1.24
C THR A 67 7.21 -7.62 -2.63
N ALA A 68 7.95 -7.18 -3.64
CA ALA A 68 7.77 -7.65 -5.02
C ALA A 68 7.95 -9.16 -5.14
N GLY A 69 6.94 -9.83 -5.73
CA GLY A 69 6.94 -11.28 -5.94
C GLY A 69 6.67 -12.11 -4.69
N LEU A 70 6.22 -11.50 -3.59
CA LEU A 70 5.79 -12.20 -2.38
C LEU A 70 4.31 -12.55 -2.44
N ASP A 71 3.96 -13.67 -1.80
CA ASP A 71 2.59 -14.00 -1.45
C ASP A 71 2.08 -13.08 -0.31
N VAL A 72 0.79 -13.17 0.00
CA VAL A 72 0.15 -12.34 1.02
C VAL A 72 0.81 -12.45 2.39
N GLU A 73 1.19 -13.67 2.79
CA GLU A 73 1.84 -13.91 4.09
C GLU A 73 3.25 -13.31 4.13
N GLY A 74 4.03 -13.49 3.07
CA GLY A 74 5.35 -12.90 2.93
C GLY A 74 5.33 -11.38 2.96
N ARG A 75 4.37 -10.75 2.25
CA ARG A 75 4.15 -9.31 2.24
C ARG A 75 3.82 -8.80 3.64
N ASN A 76 2.82 -9.39 4.30
CA ASN A 76 2.44 -9.03 5.66
C ASN A 76 3.62 -9.09 6.64
N SER A 77 4.46 -10.12 6.51
CA SER A 77 5.65 -10.27 7.36
C SER A 77 6.65 -9.12 7.18
N ILE A 78 6.90 -8.68 5.94
CA ILE A 78 7.79 -7.53 5.66
C ILE A 78 7.14 -6.23 6.16
N HIS A 79 5.85 -6.03 5.95
CA HIS A 79 5.12 -4.85 6.46
C HIS A 79 5.21 -4.73 7.99
N GLN A 80 5.01 -5.84 8.71
CA GLN A 80 5.15 -5.84 10.17
C GLN A 80 6.56 -5.46 10.61
N GLU A 81 7.58 -5.95 9.92
CA GLU A 81 8.96 -5.62 10.22
C GLU A 81 9.26 -4.14 9.96
N ILE A 82 8.80 -3.57 8.84
CA ILE A 82 8.91 -2.14 8.55
C ILE A 82 8.22 -1.31 9.65
N LYS A 83 6.99 -1.67 10.03
CA LYS A 83 6.26 -0.98 11.12
C LYS A 83 7.03 -1.04 12.44
N ARG A 84 7.61 -2.19 12.77
CA ARG A 84 8.42 -2.38 13.97
C ARG A 84 9.68 -1.49 13.95
N LEU A 85 10.38 -1.42 12.83
CA LEU A 85 11.55 -0.55 12.67
C LEU A 85 11.18 0.94 12.83
N LYS A 86 10.04 1.35 12.29
CA LYS A 86 9.49 2.70 12.50
C LYS A 86 9.24 3.00 13.98
N THR A 87 8.65 2.07 14.74
CA THR A 87 8.44 2.27 16.20
C THR A 87 9.74 2.35 16.99
N GLN A 88 10.83 1.83 16.44
CA GLN A 88 12.18 1.95 16.99
C GLN A 88 12.87 3.28 16.60
N GLY A 89 12.18 4.18 15.91
CA GLY A 89 12.71 5.48 15.48
C GLY A 89 13.61 5.43 14.25
N LYS A 90 13.63 4.32 13.50
CA LYS A 90 14.41 4.22 12.27
C LYS A 90 13.77 5.02 11.14
N THR A 91 14.60 5.65 10.32
CA THR A 91 14.17 6.32 9.08
C THR A 91 14.20 5.32 7.94
N ILE A 92 13.06 5.12 7.25
CA ILE A 92 12.96 4.17 6.15
C ILE A 92 12.63 4.92 4.87
N LEU A 93 13.47 4.75 3.85
CA LEU A 93 13.19 5.18 2.49
C LEU A 93 12.70 3.97 1.71
N LEU A 94 11.42 3.97 1.36
CA LEU A 94 10.76 2.90 0.63
C LEU A 94 10.53 3.34 -0.82
N ALA A 95 11.06 2.60 -1.79
CA ALA A 95 10.67 2.70 -3.19
C ALA A 95 9.71 1.55 -3.51
N SER A 96 8.51 1.87 -3.97
CA SER A 96 7.50 0.88 -4.36
C SER A 96 6.59 1.45 -5.44
N HIS A 97 6.08 0.58 -6.31
CA HIS A 97 5.00 0.88 -7.25
C HIS A 97 3.64 0.41 -6.73
N ASP A 98 3.60 -0.30 -5.61
CA ASP A 98 2.35 -0.72 -4.94
C ASP A 98 1.85 0.42 -4.05
N MET A 99 0.87 1.18 -4.55
CA MET A 99 0.31 2.33 -3.83
C MET A 99 -0.37 1.94 -2.52
N THR A 100 -0.90 0.72 -2.41
CA THR A 100 -1.48 0.22 -1.16
C THR A 100 -0.40 0.06 -0.09
N GLU A 101 0.77 -0.45 -0.47
CA GLU A 101 1.93 -0.55 0.41
C GLU A 101 2.39 0.84 0.88
N VAL A 102 2.48 1.79 -0.05
CA VAL A 102 2.88 3.18 0.23
C VAL A 102 1.90 3.85 1.20
N GLU A 103 0.59 3.74 0.96
CA GLU A 103 -0.45 4.27 1.86
C GLU A 103 -0.38 3.66 3.26
N GLU A 104 -0.12 2.37 3.36
CA GLU A 104 -0.11 1.65 4.64
C GLU A 104 1.14 1.92 5.49
N LEU A 105 2.28 2.13 4.86
CA LEU A 105 3.57 2.15 5.53
C LEU A 105 4.21 3.53 5.64
N CYS A 106 3.92 4.45 4.71
CA CYS A 106 4.64 5.71 4.62
C CYS A 106 3.93 6.85 5.34
N ASP A 107 4.67 7.65 6.11
CA ASP A 107 4.18 8.88 6.72
C ASP A 107 4.20 10.05 5.72
N ARG A 108 5.14 9.98 4.77
CA ARG A 108 5.28 10.94 3.67
C ARG A 108 5.60 10.18 2.40
N ILE A 109 5.07 10.67 1.28
CA ILE A 109 5.32 10.12 -0.05
C ILE A 109 5.89 11.19 -0.97
N GLY A 110 6.78 10.77 -1.85
CA GLY A 110 7.24 11.54 -2.99
C GLY A 110 6.83 10.83 -4.27
N VAL A 111 6.08 11.51 -5.14
CA VAL A 111 5.69 10.97 -6.44
C VAL A 111 6.68 11.44 -7.48
N LEU A 112 7.31 10.48 -8.17
CA LEU A 112 8.30 10.73 -9.21
C LEU A 112 7.69 10.50 -10.59
N ASN A 113 7.76 11.51 -11.47
CA ASN A 113 7.32 11.42 -12.85
C ASN A 113 8.38 11.98 -13.79
N HIS A 114 8.83 11.21 -14.78
CA HIS A 114 9.86 11.60 -15.73
C HIS A 114 11.10 12.27 -15.08
N GLY A 115 11.57 11.71 -13.96
CA GLY A 115 12.74 12.20 -13.23
C GLY A 115 12.50 13.47 -12.41
N LYS A 116 11.28 13.95 -12.31
CA LYS A 116 10.89 15.11 -11.50
C LYS A 116 9.96 14.68 -10.37
N ILE A 117 10.14 15.27 -9.20
CA ILE A 117 9.20 15.11 -8.11
C ILE A 117 8.00 16.02 -8.38
N VAL A 118 6.82 15.41 -8.59
CA VAL A 118 5.57 16.12 -8.87
C VAL A 118 4.72 16.34 -7.62
N PHE A 119 4.97 15.57 -6.55
CA PHE A 119 4.30 15.71 -5.27
C PHE A 119 5.22 15.28 -4.12
N ILE A 120 5.15 15.99 -2.99
CA ILE A 120 5.70 15.55 -1.69
C ILE A 120 4.69 15.92 -0.61
N GLY A 121 4.24 14.93 0.17
CA GLY A 121 3.30 15.18 1.27
C GLY A 121 2.90 13.90 1.99
N ALA A 122 1.96 14.01 2.92
CA ALA A 122 1.30 12.84 3.50
C ALA A 122 0.37 12.18 2.47
N PRO A 123 0.10 10.86 2.56
CA PRO A 123 -0.83 10.16 1.67
C PRO A 123 -2.20 10.86 1.59
N ASP A 124 -2.75 11.29 2.73
CA ASP A 124 -4.04 11.99 2.78
C ASP A 124 -4.03 13.34 2.03
N GLN A 125 -2.91 14.04 1.99
CA GLN A 125 -2.78 15.30 1.25
C GLN A 125 -2.83 15.06 -0.26
N LEU A 126 -2.30 13.95 -0.75
CA LEU A 126 -2.43 13.57 -2.15
C LEU A 126 -3.90 13.33 -2.50
N HIS A 127 -4.68 12.77 -1.57
CA HIS A 127 -6.12 12.62 -1.73
C HIS A 127 -6.86 13.95 -1.82
N GLN A 128 -6.42 14.99 -1.12
CA GLN A 128 -7.05 16.33 -1.10
C GLN A 128 -6.62 17.19 -2.29
N THR A 129 -5.36 17.15 -2.70
CA THR A 129 -4.81 17.97 -3.77
C THR A 129 -5.38 17.60 -5.14
N MET A 130 -5.65 16.34 -5.33
CA MET A 130 -6.36 15.85 -6.51
C MET A 130 -7.85 15.96 -6.23
N GLN A 131 -8.55 16.95 -6.74
CA GLN A 131 -10.02 17.12 -6.66
C GLN A 131 -10.74 15.80 -7.05
N SER A 132 -10.58 14.78 -6.22
CA SER A 132 -11.04 13.45 -6.55
C SER A 132 -12.51 13.35 -6.21
N LYS A 133 -13.30 13.13 -7.24
CA LYS A 133 -14.69 12.77 -7.09
C LYS A 133 -14.76 11.43 -6.34
N PHE A 134 -15.58 11.38 -5.30
CA PHE A 134 -15.93 10.12 -4.65
C PHE A 134 -16.84 9.32 -5.57
N LYS A 135 -16.65 8.01 -5.60
CA LYS A 135 -17.59 7.10 -6.25
C LYS A 135 -18.47 6.45 -5.18
N LEU A 136 -19.77 6.65 -5.33
CA LEU A 136 -20.79 5.99 -4.53
C LEU A 136 -21.40 4.86 -5.35
N LYS A 137 -21.24 3.62 -4.89
CA LYS A 137 -21.87 2.44 -5.48
C LYS A 137 -23.13 2.10 -4.68
N VAL A 138 -24.28 2.24 -5.30
CA VAL A 138 -25.59 2.10 -4.64
C VAL A 138 -26.43 1.05 -5.35
N ARG A 139 -27.01 0.13 -4.60
CA ARG A 139 -28.00 -0.83 -5.07
C ARG A 139 -29.36 -0.49 -4.49
N PHE A 140 -30.35 -0.33 -5.35
CA PHE A 140 -31.72 -0.04 -4.98
C PHE A 140 -32.62 -1.27 -5.07
N SER A 141 -33.73 -1.28 -4.33
CA SER A 141 -34.73 -2.36 -4.39
C SER A 141 -35.52 -2.42 -5.71
N LYS A 142 -35.54 -1.32 -6.46
CA LYS A 142 -36.15 -1.17 -7.79
C LYS A 142 -35.33 -0.16 -8.58
N VAL A 143 -35.46 -0.17 -9.90
CA VAL A 143 -34.81 0.79 -10.78
C VAL A 143 -35.25 2.23 -10.44
N PRO A 144 -34.34 3.11 -9.99
CA PRO A 144 -34.67 4.49 -9.68
C PRO A 144 -34.88 5.32 -10.96
N ARG A 145 -35.79 6.29 -10.92
CA ARG A 145 -35.87 7.34 -11.93
C ARG A 145 -34.93 8.45 -11.53
N LEU A 146 -33.79 8.52 -12.17
CA LEU A 146 -32.74 9.49 -11.87
C LEU A 146 -33.01 10.76 -12.69
N ASN A 147 -32.70 11.91 -12.09
CA ASN A 147 -32.80 13.21 -12.73
C ASN A 147 -31.39 13.76 -13.03
N GLU A 148 -31.30 14.92 -13.67
CA GLU A 148 -30.03 15.56 -14.08
C GLU A 148 -29.11 15.97 -12.92
N GLN A 149 -29.58 15.91 -11.68
CA GLN A 149 -28.77 16.23 -10.49
C GLN A 149 -27.73 15.15 -10.16
N PHE A 150 -27.87 13.96 -10.75
CA PHE A 150 -26.96 12.85 -10.49
C PHE A 150 -25.98 12.67 -11.66
N GLU A 151 -24.71 12.86 -11.40
CA GLU A 151 -23.66 12.50 -12.35
C GLU A 151 -23.43 10.98 -12.26
N ILE A 152 -24.10 10.22 -13.14
CA ILE A 152 -23.95 8.76 -13.22
C ILE A 152 -22.77 8.46 -14.14
N VAL A 153 -21.78 7.76 -13.64
CA VAL A 153 -20.61 7.36 -14.43
C VAL A 153 -20.84 6.04 -15.13
N SER A 154 -21.47 5.11 -14.45
CA SER A 154 -21.78 3.78 -15.02
C SER A 154 -22.85 3.06 -14.21
N GLN A 155 -23.45 2.07 -14.86
CA GLN A 155 -24.30 1.07 -14.23
C GLN A 155 -23.61 -0.28 -14.40
N GLU A 156 -23.27 -0.92 -13.28
CA GLU A 156 -22.68 -2.25 -13.26
C GLU A 156 -23.65 -3.24 -12.62
N GLN A 157 -24.22 -4.12 -13.42
CA GLN A 157 -25.24 -5.08 -12.98
C GLN A 157 -26.43 -4.38 -12.29
N GLU A 158 -26.60 -4.56 -10.97
CA GLU A 158 -27.68 -3.95 -10.16
C GLU A 158 -27.24 -2.68 -9.44
N TYR A 159 -25.97 -2.21 -9.66
CA TYR A 159 -25.43 -1.05 -8.98
C TYR A 159 -25.38 0.18 -9.87
N TYR A 160 -25.73 1.30 -9.26
CA TYR A 160 -25.56 2.65 -9.83
C TYR A 160 -24.31 3.29 -9.22
N ILE A 161 -23.42 3.78 -10.07
CA ILE A 161 -22.19 4.43 -9.64
C ILE A 161 -22.32 5.93 -9.87
N PHE A 162 -22.38 6.68 -8.77
CA PHE A 162 -22.42 8.14 -8.76
C PHE A 162 -21.03 8.70 -8.52
N GLU A 163 -20.62 9.70 -9.28
CA GLU A 163 -19.44 10.50 -8.97
C GLU A 163 -19.84 11.80 -8.28
N THR A 164 -19.11 12.19 -7.24
CA THR A 164 -19.38 13.43 -6.51
C THR A 164 -18.12 14.00 -5.87
N THR A 165 -18.04 15.31 -5.80
CA THR A 165 -17.03 16.04 -5.00
C THR A 165 -17.50 16.27 -3.56
N ASN A 166 -18.81 16.12 -3.29
CA ASN A 166 -19.39 16.28 -1.96
C ASN A 166 -20.32 15.11 -1.61
N LEU A 167 -19.78 14.20 -0.81
CA LEU A 167 -20.47 12.98 -0.40
C LEU A 167 -21.76 13.26 0.36
N GLU A 168 -21.77 14.27 1.24
CA GLU A 168 -22.92 14.60 2.06
C GLU A 168 -24.10 15.07 1.24
N ILE A 169 -23.86 15.94 0.27
CA ILE A 169 -24.91 16.45 -0.63
C ILE A 169 -25.50 15.31 -1.45
N THR A 170 -24.64 14.46 -2.01
CA THR A 170 -25.11 13.34 -2.83
C THR A 170 -25.86 12.30 -2.04
N LEU A 171 -25.42 11.98 -0.81
CA LEU A 171 -26.17 11.10 0.07
C LEU A 171 -27.54 11.64 0.41
N LYS A 172 -27.66 12.93 0.76
CA LYS A 172 -28.95 13.58 1.00
C LYS A 172 -29.87 13.48 -0.22
N ALA A 173 -29.36 13.76 -1.41
CA ALA A 173 -30.12 13.65 -2.65
C ALA A 173 -30.60 12.22 -2.93
N ILE A 174 -29.75 11.19 -2.67
CA ILE A 174 -30.12 9.79 -2.83
C ILE A 174 -31.21 9.39 -1.83
N ILE A 175 -31.13 9.83 -0.57
CA ILE A 175 -32.14 9.55 0.45
C ILE A 175 -33.48 10.18 0.04
N GLN A 176 -33.49 11.46 -0.36
CA GLN A 176 -34.69 12.15 -0.82
C GLN A 176 -35.34 11.42 -2.02
N LEU A 177 -34.53 11.01 -3.00
CA LEU A 177 -35.00 10.25 -4.17
C LEU A 177 -35.65 8.92 -3.74
N THR A 178 -35.11 8.23 -2.75
CA THR A 178 -35.70 6.97 -2.27
C THR A 178 -37.03 7.18 -1.56
N GLU A 179 -37.19 8.27 -0.82
CA GLU A 179 -38.45 8.66 -0.16
C GLU A 179 -39.53 9.01 -1.20
N GLU A 180 -39.20 9.89 -2.18
CA GLU A 180 -40.13 10.31 -3.22
C GLU A 180 -40.66 9.16 -4.09
N GLN A 181 -39.80 8.17 -4.36
CA GLN A 181 -40.15 7.05 -5.24
C GLN A 181 -40.59 5.78 -4.47
N SER A 182 -40.62 5.81 -3.15
CA SER A 182 -40.93 4.65 -2.31
C SER A 182 -40.07 3.42 -2.66
N ILE A 183 -38.79 3.64 -2.88
CA ILE A 183 -37.78 2.61 -3.10
C ILE A 183 -36.84 2.53 -1.90
N LYS A 184 -36.07 1.45 -1.76
CA LYS A 184 -35.15 1.27 -0.63
C LYS A 184 -33.71 1.18 -1.15
N ILE A 185 -32.77 1.71 -0.37
CA ILE A 185 -31.35 1.43 -0.53
C ILE A 185 -31.12 0.04 0.07
N MET A 186 -30.62 -0.88 -0.75
CA MET A 186 -30.27 -2.24 -0.33
C MET A 186 -28.83 -2.33 0.10
N GLU A 187 -27.97 -1.54 -0.55
CA GLU A 187 -26.54 -1.50 -0.27
C GLU A 187 -25.96 -0.15 -0.72
N ILE A 188 -25.05 0.38 0.06
CA ILE A 188 -24.31 1.59 -0.29
C ILE A 188 -22.84 1.41 0.11
N ASN A 189 -21.95 1.58 -0.85
CA ASN A 189 -20.51 1.51 -0.66
C ASN A 189 -19.86 2.77 -1.21
N THR A 190 -18.96 3.36 -0.42
CA THR A 190 -18.09 4.42 -0.91
C THR A 190 -16.83 3.78 -1.50
N VAL A 191 -16.60 4.00 -2.78
CA VAL A 191 -15.35 3.61 -3.43
C VAL A 191 -14.51 4.86 -3.55
N GLN A 192 -13.47 4.96 -2.71
CA GLN A 192 -12.45 5.96 -2.96
C GLN A 192 -11.61 5.48 -4.15
N PRO A 193 -11.38 6.33 -5.16
CA PRO A 193 -10.45 5.98 -6.25
C PRO A 193 -9.10 5.65 -5.62
N LYS A 194 -8.54 4.50 -5.98
CA LYS A 194 -7.21 4.10 -5.51
C LYS A 194 -6.17 5.14 -5.91
N LEU A 195 -5.12 5.27 -5.11
CA LEU A 195 -4.01 6.20 -5.39
C LEU A 195 -3.43 5.95 -6.80
N GLU A 196 -3.41 4.69 -7.24
CA GLU A 196 -2.99 4.29 -8.59
C GLU A 196 -3.82 4.94 -9.71
N GLU A 197 -5.15 4.96 -9.58
CA GLU A 197 -6.05 5.56 -10.58
C GLU A 197 -5.84 7.09 -10.66
N ARG A 198 -5.49 7.69 -9.54
CA ARG A 198 -5.21 9.12 -9.41
C ARG A 198 -3.84 9.46 -9.98
N PHE A 199 -2.83 8.66 -9.64
CA PHE A 199 -1.48 8.77 -10.18
C PHE A 199 -1.47 8.71 -11.70
N LEU A 200 -2.18 7.75 -12.30
CA LEU A 200 -2.28 7.60 -13.76
C LEU A 200 -2.91 8.83 -14.46
N LYS A 201 -3.85 9.50 -13.81
CA LYS A 201 -4.45 10.74 -14.37
C LYS A 201 -3.49 11.93 -14.35
N GLU A 202 -2.69 12.09 -13.28
CA GLU A 202 -1.71 13.17 -13.14
C GLU A 202 -0.48 12.97 -14.04
N VAL A 203 -0.12 11.71 -14.30
CA VAL A 203 1.00 11.35 -15.19
C VAL A 203 0.65 11.53 -16.67
N GLN A 204 -0.66 11.50 -17.03
CA GLN A 204 -1.14 11.65 -18.42
C GLN A 204 -1.52 13.08 -18.78
N SER A 205 -1.56 14.00 -17.81
CA SER A 205 -1.79 15.43 -18.03
C SER A 205 -0.46 16.20 -18.16
#